data_bb25d508e21118d6934577efc9af08e1
#
_entry.id   bb25d508e21118d6934577efc9af08e1
#
_cell.length_a   1.000
_cell.length_b   1.000
_cell.length_c   1.000
_cell.angle_alpha   90.00
_cell.angle_beta   90.00
_cell.angle_gamma   90.00
#
_symmetry.space_group_name_H-M   'P 1'
#
loop_
_entity.id
_entity.type
_entity.pdbx_description
1 polymer ?
#
loop_
_entity_poly.entity_id
_entity_poly.type
_entity_poly.pdbx_seq_one_letter_code
_entity_poly.pdbx_strand_id
1 'polypeptide(L)'
;MQREESGTLEFKLRIDSQQKIAKTLVAFANGEGGRIAIGVRDNGSVAGCNVEEEFHMIEGAAQRFTRPEVPCSAQQERWDGKLVLVVTVPPSVVRPHEAQIEGTEHWLAFVRRGAANFKANRVLLEAMSLRSQEAVQANEFQLDLLKLIGQSPLSASALARASKLPIREVEDGLAVLLHWGQIHASPVEQGWRYTALE
;
A
#
# COMPACT_ATOMS: atom_id res chain seq x y z
N MET A 1 -23.95 12.58 6.32
CA MET A 1 -22.83 12.43 5.38
C MET A 1 -22.45 10.96 5.39
N GLN A 2 -22.53 10.26 4.27
CA GLN A 2 -22.22 8.84 4.19
C GLN A 2 -20.69 8.69 4.30
N ARG A 3 -20.23 7.83 5.22
CA ARG A 3 -18.81 7.51 5.37
C ARG A 3 -18.52 6.36 4.43
N GLU A 4 -17.48 6.48 3.61
CA GLU A 4 -17.07 5.45 2.66
C GLU A 4 -15.58 5.14 2.82
N GLU A 5 -15.21 3.88 2.58
CA GLU A 5 -13.81 3.47 2.51
C GLU A 5 -13.08 4.13 1.34
N SER A 6 -11.78 4.32 1.49
CA SER A 6 -10.94 5.00 0.48
C SER A 6 -9.51 4.48 0.51
N GLY A 7 -8.64 5.10 -0.28
CA GLY A 7 -7.20 4.85 -0.24
C GLY A 7 -6.55 5.10 1.12
N THR A 8 -7.19 5.93 1.97
CA THR A 8 -6.66 6.32 3.29
C THR A 8 -7.63 6.06 4.45
N LEU A 9 -8.74 5.37 4.21
CA LEU A 9 -9.72 5.03 5.24
C LEU A 9 -10.25 3.60 5.04
N GLU A 10 -10.18 2.80 6.10
CA GLU A 10 -10.70 1.44 6.19
C GLU A 10 -11.70 1.34 7.33
N PHE A 11 -12.81 0.61 7.13
CA PHE A 11 -13.76 0.27 8.18
C PHE A 11 -13.60 -1.19 8.59
N LYS A 12 -13.72 -1.45 9.88
CA LYS A 12 -13.81 -2.81 10.42
C LYS A 12 -14.86 -2.86 11.50
N LEU A 13 -15.74 -3.83 11.42
CA LEU A 13 -16.68 -4.08 12.53
C LEU A 13 -15.91 -4.52 13.78
N ARG A 14 -14.95 -5.42 13.60
CA ARG A 14 -13.98 -5.93 14.59
C ARG A 14 -12.76 -6.53 13.87
N ILE A 15 -11.72 -6.84 14.62
CA ILE A 15 -10.53 -7.52 14.09
C ILE A 15 -10.61 -9.00 14.43
N ASP A 16 -10.80 -9.84 13.42
CA ASP A 16 -10.88 -11.29 13.57
C ASP A 16 -9.51 -11.98 13.50
N SER A 17 -8.48 -11.33 12.92
CA SER A 17 -7.14 -11.89 12.77
C SER A 17 -6.09 -10.79 12.72
N GLN A 18 -5.07 -10.92 13.58
CA GLN A 18 -3.92 -10.01 13.60
C GLN A 18 -3.13 -10.07 12.29
N GLN A 19 -2.98 -11.26 11.68
CA GLN A 19 -2.28 -11.41 10.40
C GLN A 19 -3.06 -10.77 9.23
N LYS A 20 -4.39 -10.81 9.26
CA LYS A 20 -5.19 -10.14 8.22
C LYS A 20 -5.09 -8.63 8.30
N ILE A 21 -5.21 -8.05 9.50
CA ILE A 21 -5.14 -6.61 9.66
C ILE A 21 -3.72 -6.07 9.45
N ALA A 22 -2.67 -6.86 9.72
CA ALA A 22 -1.28 -6.52 9.43
C ALA A 22 -1.05 -6.15 7.95
N LYS A 23 -1.78 -6.78 7.01
CA LYS A 23 -1.73 -6.42 5.58
C LYS A 23 -2.20 -4.99 5.33
N THR A 24 -3.24 -4.55 6.04
CA THR A 24 -3.75 -3.18 5.92
C THR A 24 -2.80 -2.18 6.55
N LEU A 25 -2.23 -2.49 7.74
CA LEU A 25 -1.20 -1.66 8.37
C LEU A 25 -0.01 -1.45 7.44
N VAL A 26 0.51 -2.54 6.87
CA VAL A 26 1.63 -2.51 5.91
C VAL A 26 1.26 -1.73 4.65
N ALA A 27 0.06 -1.93 4.09
CA ALA A 27 -0.36 -1.24 2.88
C ALA A 27 -0.48 0.28 3.06
N PHE A 28 -0.91 0.75 4.24
CA PHE A 28 -0.91 2.16 4.60
C PHE A 28 0.51 2.69 4.81
N ALA A 29 1.35 2.00 5.57
CA ALA A 29 2.73 2.42 5.83
C ALA A 29 3.57 2.53 4.54
N ASN A 30 3.36 1.61 3.59
CA ASN A 30 4.02 1.61 2.28
C ASN A 30 3.47 2.67 1.30
N GLY A 31 2.32 3.25 1.59
CA GLY A 31 1.63 4.25 0.78
C GLY A 31 1.62 5.64 1.42
N GLU A 32 0.47 6.27 1.36
CA GLU A 32 0.22 7.63 1.85
C GLU A 32 -0.18 7.67 3.34
N GLY A 33 -0.12 6.52 4.03
CA GLY A 33 -0.70 6.36 5.34
C GLY A 33 -2.20 6.14 5.28
N GLY A 34 -2.86 6.14 6.45
CA GLY A 34 -4.30 5.99 6.51
C GLY A 34 -4.83 5.78 7.92
N ARG A 35 -6.14 5.59 7.99
CA ARG A 35 -6.85 5.33 9.24
C ARG A 35 -7.72 4.09 9.15
N ILE A 36 -7.81 3.36 10.24
CA ILE A 36 -8.72 2.22 10.39
C ILE A 36 -9.71 2.59 11.49
N ALA A 37 -11.00 2.64 11.18
CA ALA A 37 -12.05 2.85 12.17
C ALA A 37 -12.68 1.49 12.52
N ILE A 38 -12.49 1.04 13.76
CA ILE A 38 -12.96 -0.25 14.27
C ILE A 38 -14.22 -0.01 15.12
N GLY A 39 -15.23 -0.82 14.90
CA GLY A 39 -16.59 -0.62 15.41
C GLY A 39 -17.53 -0.01 14.35
N VAL A 40 -17.10 -0.01 13.07
CA VAL A 40 -17.85 0.52 11.93
C VAL A 40 -18.04 -0.59 10.90
N ARG A 41 -19.24 -0.71 10.36
CA ARG A 41 -19.56 -1.67 9.27
C ARG A 41 -19.13 -1.10 7.93
N ASP A 42 -18.99 -1.95 6.93
CA ASP A 42 -18.58 -1.60 5.55
C ASP A 42 -19.50 -0.54 4.91
N ASN A 43 -20.76 -0.49 5.31
CA ASN A 43 -21.71 0.54 4.87
C ASN A 43 -21.59 1.89 5.63
N GLY A 44 -20.57 2.05 6.48
CA GLY A 44 -20.32 3.25 7.26
C GLY A 44 -21.17 3.40 8.53
N SER A 45 -22.08 2.44 8.85
CA SER A 45 -22.90 2.50 10.06
C SER A 45 -22.09 2.11 11.30
N VAL A 46 -22.23 2.89 12.37
CA VAL A 46 -21.47 2.70 13.61
C VAL A 46 -22.12 1.62 14.47
N ALA A 47 -21.39 0.55 14.76
CA ALA A 47 -21.78 -0.51 15.67
C ALA A 47 -21.24 -0.29 17.08
N GLY A 48 -20.04 0.32 17.20
CA GLY A 48 -19.23 0.37 18.40
C GLY A 48 -18.39 -0.89 18.59
N CYS A 49 -17.34 -0.81 19.41
CA CYS A 49 -16.46 -1.93 19.73
C CYS A 49 -15.98 -1.89 21.18
N ASN A 50 -15.36 -2.99 21.63
CA ASN A 50 -14.55 -3.03 22.84
C ASN A 50 -13.17 -2.47 22.51
N VAL A 51 -12.93 -1.22 22.88
CA VAL A 51 -11.72 -0.46 22.49
C VAL A 51 -10.44 -1.13 23.01
N GLU A 52 -10.45 -1.68 24.21
CA GLU A 52 -9.28 -2.31 24.82
C GLU A 52 -8.89 -3.61 24.08
N GLU A 53 -9.87 -4.44 23.77
CA GLU A 53 -9.67 -5.68 23.02
C GLU A 53 -9.14 -5.40 21.61
N GLU A 54 -9.77 -4.46 20.89
CA GLU A 54 -9.35 -4.10 19.53
C GLU A 54 -7.98 -3.43 19.50
N PHE A 55 -7.64 -2.65 20.55
CA PHE A 55 -6.29 -2.06 20.69
C PHE A 55 -5.22 -3.15 20.80
N HIS A 56 -5.43 -4.18 21.63
CA HIS A 56 -4.50 -5.30 21.74
C HIS A 56 -4.37 -6.10 20.45
N MET A 57 -5.43 -6.18 19.66
CA MET A 57 -5.37 -6.83 18.34
C MET A 57 -4.50 -6.04 17.38
N ILE A 58 -4.59 -4.71 17.34
CA ILE A 58 -3.76 -3.83 16.49
C ILE A 58 -2.29 -3.86 16.94
N GLU A 59 -2.04 -3.69 18.24
CA GLU A 59 -0.69 -3.72 18.79
C GLU A 59 0.00 -5.04 18.46
N GLY A 60 -0.67 -6.15 18.71
CA GLY A 60 -0.15 -7.47 18.38
C GLY A 60 0.06 -7.69 16.88
N ALA A 61 -0.80 -7.10 16.03
CA ALA A 61 -0.63 -7.15 14.58
C ALA A 61 0.63 -6.39 14.13
N ALA A 62 0.83 -5.18 14.63
CA ALA A 62 1.98 -4.35 14.28
C ALA A 62 3.30 -4.98 14.72
N GLN A 63 3.38 -5.44 15.97
CA GLN A 63 4.62 -5.96 16.56
C GLN A 63 5.02 -7.34 16.05
N ARG A 64 4.07 -8.25 15.85
CA ARG A 64 4.36 -9.66 15.56
C ARG A 64 4.22 -10.04 14.09
N PHE A 65 3.39 -9.31 13.35
CA PHE A 65 3.01 -9.69 12.00
C PHE A 65 3.35 -8.64 10.94
N THR A 66 4.18 -7.63 11.30
CA THR A 66 4.79 -6.71 10.33
C THR A 66 6.30 -6.63 10.51
N ARG A 67 7.04 -6.42 9.41
CA ARG A 67 8.49 -6.20 9.44
C ARG A 67 8.93 -5.21 8.34
N PRO A 68 9.71 -4.17 8.66
CA PRO A 68 9.89 -3.67 10.03
C PRO A 68 8.54 -3.44 10.71
N GLU A 69 8.52 -3.31 12.04
CA GLU A 69 7.29 -2.97 12.76
C GLU A 69 6.65 -1.69 12.19
N VAL A 70 5.35 -1.74 11.92
CA VAL A 70 4.61 -0.59 11.42
C VAL A 70 4.28 0.35 12.57
N PRO A 71 4.77 1.61 12.55
CA PRO A 71 4.38 2.59 13.56
C PRO A 71 2.91 2.97 13.37
N CYS A 72 2.14 2.88 14.43
CA CYS A 72 0.75 3.33 14.43
C CYS A 72 0.37 3.91 15.80
N SER A 73 -0.63 4.77 15.81
CA SER A 73 -1.27 5.27 17.03
C SER A 73 -2.74 4.93 17.01
N ALA A 74 -3.34 4.72 18.18
CA ALA A 74 -4.74 4.40 18.31
C ALA A 74 -5.40 5.34 19.32
N GLN A 75 -6.59 5.82 19.00
CA GLN A 75 -7.37 6.71 19.85
C GLN A 75 -8.82 6.24 19.92
N GLN A 76 -9.38 6.31 21.12
CA GLN A 76 -10.80 6.10 21.31
C GLN A 76 -11.57 7.35 20.89
N GLU A 77 -12.54 7.17 20.02
CA GLU A 77 -13.46 8.23 19.61
C GLU A 77 -14.92 7.83 19.89
N ARG A 78 -15.81 8.82 19.91
CA ARG A 78 -17.24 8.57 20.03
C ARG A 78 -17.94 9.01 18.75
N TRP A 79 -18.44 8.03 17.98
CA TRP A 79 -19.20 8.24 16.75
C TRP A 79 -20.65 7.77 16.94
N ASP A 80 -21.61 8.61 16.59
CA ASP A 80 -23.05 8.33 16.74
C ASP A 80 -23.41 7.79 18.15
N GLY A 81 -22.75 8.34 19.20
CA GLY A 81 -22.94 7.94 20.60
C GLY A 81 -22.23 6.65 21.04
N LYS A 82 -21.55 5.92 20.13
CA LYS A 82 -20.87 4.66 20.41
C LYS A 82 -19.35 4.82 20.39
N LEU A 83 -18.64 3.94 21.11
CA LEU A 83 -17.19 3.93 21.14
C LEU A 83 -16.64 3.25 19.86
N VAL A 84 -15.67 3.88 19.23
CA VAL A 84 -14.94 3.44 18.05
C VAL A 84 -13.45 3.58 18.34
N LEU A 85 -12.64 2.61 17.94
CA LEU A 85 -11.19 2.74 17.95
C LEU A 85 -10.71 3.25 16.58
N VAL A 86 -10.05 4.40 16.57
CA VAL A 86 -9.46 4.95 15.35
C VAL A 86 -7.94 4.77 15.40
N VAL A 87 -7.43 3.93 14.51
CA VAL A 87 -6.00 3.66 14.35
C VAL A 87 -5.46 4.52 13.21
N THR A 88 -4.39 5.26 13.46
CA THR A 88 -3.70 6.08 12.47
C THR A 88 -2.35 5.46 12.15
N VAL A 89 -2.11 5.19 10.88
CA VAL A 89 -0.84 4.69 10.34
C VAL A 89 -0.24 5.79 9.47
N PRO A 90 0.90 6.41 9.87
CA PRO A 90 1.57 7.39 9.03
C PRO A 90 2.25 6.72 7.82
N PRO A 91 2.51 7.47 6.73
CA PRO A 91 3.41 6.99 5.69
C PRO A 91 4.81 6.78 6.30
N SER A 92 5.40 5.61 6.04
CA SER A 92 6.71 5.28 6.60
C SER A 92 7.86 5.78 5.75
N VAL A 93 8.93 6.25 6.39
CA VAL A 93 10.20 6.56 5.72
C VAL A 93 11.08 5.31 5.58
N VAL A 94 10.77 4.24 6.32
CA VAL A 94 11.49 2.96 6.27
C VAL A 94 10.64 1.94 5.50
N ARG A 95 10.71 1.98 4.19
CA ARG A 95 9.95 1.08 3.29
C ARG A 95 10.89 0.16 2.51
N PRO A 96 10.43 -1.01 2.05
CA PRO A 96 9.09 -1.58 2.24
C PRO A 96 8.89 -2.24 3.61
N HIS A 97 7.67 -2.14 4.16
CA HIS A 97 7.17 -3.00 5.20
C HIS A 97 6.53 -4.26 4.58
N GLU A 98 6.61 -5.38 5.29
CA GLU A 98 6.00 -6.65 4.89
C GLU A 98 5.09 -7.18 6.00
N ALA A 99 4.02 -7.87 5.61
CA ALA A 99 3.13 -8.59 6.53
C ALA A 99 3.32 -10.09 6.37
N GLN A 100 3.28 -10.82 7.49
CA GLN A 100 3.26 -12.28 7.48
C GLN A 100 1.94 -12.80 6.91
N ILE A 101 2.01 -13.73 5.99
CA ILE A 101 0.81 -14.35 5.40
C ILE A 101 0.24 -15.40 6.33
N GLU A 102 -1.05 -15.26 6.64
CA GLU A 102 -1.76 -16.14 7.57
C GLU A 102 -1.54 -17.62 7.23
N GLY A 103 -1.17 -18.40 8.24
CA GLY A 103 -0.91 -19.82 8.12
C GLY A 103 0.40 -20.19 7.41
N THR A 104 1.29 -19.23 7.17
CA THR A 104 2.58 -19.46 6.51
C THR A 104 3.73 -18.70 7.17
N GLU A 105 4.97 -19.05 6.80
CA GLU A 105 6.18 -18.28 7.16
C GLU A 105 6.55 -17.22 6.10
N HIS A 106 5.69 -17.01 5.09
CA HIS A 106 5.97 -16.04 4.03
C HIS A 106 5.61 -14.61 4.44
N TRP A 107 6.47 -13.68 4.05
CA TRP A 107 6.33 -12.25 4.25
C TRP A 107 6.17 -11.55 2.90
N LEU A 108 5.19 -10.69 2.78
CA LEU A 108 4.91 -9.99 1.54
C LEU A 108 4.60 -8.51 1.82
N ALA A 109 5.11 -7.65 0.95
CA ALA A 109 4.73 -6.24 0.98
C ALA A 109 3.40 -6.03 0.24
N PHE A 110 2.61 -5.10 0.79
CA PHE A 110 1.34 -4.68 0.22
C PHE A 110 1.33 -3.17 0.04
N VAL A 111 0.56 -2.71 -0.94
CA VAL A 111 0.24 -1.30 -1.19
C VAL A 111 -1.26 -1.15 -1.33
N ARG A 112 -1.77 0.02 -0.94
CA ARG A 112 -3.18 0.35 -1.06
C ARG A 112 -3.47 1.03 -2.39
N ARG A 113 -4.55 0.62 -3.05
CA ARG A 113 -5.11 1.31 -4.24
C ARG A 113 -6.63 1.33 -4.11
N GLY A 114 -7.21 2.53 -4.00
CA GLY A 114 -8.61 2.64 -3.61
C GLY A 114 -8.86 1.95 -2.26
N ALA A 115 -9.97 1.25 -2.11
CA ALA A 115 -10.34 0.52 -0.89
C ALA A 115 -9.71 -0.89 -0.77
N ALA A 116 -8.74 -1.27 -1.61
CA ALA A 116 -8.16 -2.61 -1.60
C ALA A 116 -6.64 -2.65 -1.43
N ASN A 117 -6.15 -3.73 -0.82
CA ASN A 117 -4.72 -4.00 -0.62
C ASN A 117 -4.22 -4.95 -1.71
N PHE A 118 -3.13 -4.60 -2.39
CA PHE A 118 -2.53 -5.38 -3.46
C PHE A 118 -1.10 -5.77 -3.09
N LYS A 119 -0.72 -7.00 -3.43
CA LYS A 119 0.68 -7.45 -3.29
C LYS A 119 1.58 -6.58 -4.17
N ALA A 120 2.64 -6.04 -3.57
CA ALA A 120 3.65 -5.33 -4.32
C ALA A 120 4.44 -6.29 -5.23
N ASN A 121 4.67 -5.86 -6.47
CA ASN A 121 5.57 -6.54 -7.39
C ASN A 121 7.01 -6.01 -7.24
N ARG A 122 7.95 -6.57 -8.02
CA ARG A 122 9.36 -6.17 -7.97
C ARG A 122 9.56 -4.66 -8.20
N VAL A 123 8.89 -4.08 -9.19
CA VAL A 123 9.00 -2.63 -9.49
C VAL A 123 8.61 -1.77 -8.29
N LEU A 124 7.50 -2.10 -7.62
CA LEU A 124 7.05 -1.38 -6.42
C LEU A 124 8.02 -1.56 -5.25
N LEU A 125 8.55 -2.77 -5.05
CA LEU A 125 9.53 -3.05 -3.99
C LEU A 125 10.81 -2.24 -4.20
N GLU A 126 11.36 -2.26 -5.41
CA GLU A 126 12.55 -1.47 -5.76
C GLU A 126 12.30 0.03 -5.61
N ALA A 127 11.16 0.54 -6.12
CA ALA A 127 10.80 1.96 -5.99
C ALA A 127 10.70 2.42 -4.52
N MET A 128 10.16 1.57 -3.63
CA MET A 128 10.08 1.84 -2.20
C MET A 128 11.44 1.77 -1.49
N SER A 129 12.36 0.95 -2.00
CA SER A 129 13.70 0.78 -1.43
C SER A 129 14.68 1.88 -1.84
N LEU A 130 14.39 2.61 -2.92
CA LEU A 130 15.21 3.74 -3.35
C LEU A 130 15.15 4.84 -2.29
N ARG A 131 16.31 5.28 -1.84
CA ARG A 131 16.42 6.48 -0.99
C ARG A 131 16.21 7.71 -1.87
N SER A 132 15.66 8.78 -1.29
CA SER A 132 15.56 10.06 -1.98
C SER A 132 16.93 10.45 -2.53
N GLN A 133 17.18 10.17 -3.79
CA GLN A 133 18.19 10.82 -4.56
C GLN A 133 17.53 12.07 -5.13
N GLU A 134 18.24 13.18 -5.06
CA GLU A 134 17.82 14.39 -5.80
C GLU A 134 17.43 13.98 -7.21
N ALA A 135 16.36 14.58 -7.73
CA ALA A 135 15.85 14.26 -9.06
C ALA A 135 16.96 14.41 -10.09
N VAL A 136 17.64 13.30 -10.36
CA VAL A 136 18.59 13.21 -11.47
C VAL A 136 17.74 13.24 -12.73
N GLN A 137 18.14 14.05 -13.71
CA GLN A 137 17.44 14.07 -14.99
C GLN A 137 17.36 12.65 -15.55
N ALA A 138 16.17 12.28 -16.04
CA ALA A 138 15.95 10.98 -16.65
C ALA A 138 17.01 10.76 -17.76
N ASN A 139 17.70 9.64 -17.73
CA ASN A 139 18.65 9.27 -18.76
C ASN A 139 17.90 8.87 -20.05
N GLU A 140 18.63 8.68 -21.15
CA GLU A 140 18.07 8.33 -22.46
C GLU A 140 17.16 7.08 -22.38
N PHE A 141 17.58 6.06 -21.66
CA PHE A 141 16.81 4.84 -21.46
C PHE A 141 15.45 5.10 -20.75
N GLN A 142 15.45 5.92 -19.71
CA GLN A 142 14.22 6.28 -18.96
C GLN A 142 13.29 7.13 -19.83
N LEU A 143 13.83 8.04 -20.62
CA LEU A 143 13.06 8.83 -21.59
C LEU A 143 12.43 7.94 -22.67
N ASP A 144 13.13 6.92 -23.14
CA ASP A 144 12.57 5.97 -24.10
C ASP A 144 11.50 5.09 -23.50
N LEU A 145 11.65 4.67 -22.25
CA LEU A 145 10.57 3.99 -21.52
C LEU A 145 9.33 4.88 -21.38
N LEU A 146 9.49 6.15 -21.03
CA LEU A 146 8.38 7.11 -20.94
C LEU A 146 7.66 7.30 -22.28
N LYS A 147 8.40 7.39 -23.40
CA LYS A 147 7.80 7.45 -24.74
C LYS A 147 6.99 6.19 -25.08
N LEU A 148 7.51 5.00 -24.72
CA LEU A 148 6.84 3.73 -24.96
C LEU A 148 5.57 3.58 -24.11
N ILE A 149 5.61 4.00 -22.84
CA ILE A 149 4.46 3.97 -21.93
C ILE A 149 3.36 4.90 -22.48
N GLY A 150 3.73 6.13 -22.88
CA GLY A 150 2.77 7.11 -23.36
C GLY A 150 1.53 7.22 -22.44
N GLN A 151 0.35 7.34 -23.04
CA GLN A 151 -0.90 7.43 -22.30
C GLN A 151 -1.61 6.07 -22.14
N SER A 152 -1.11 4.99 -22.71
CA SER A 152 -1.71 3.66 -22.64
C SER A 152 -1.07 2.80 -21.57
N PRO A 153 -1.84 2.24 -20.63
CA PRO A 153 -1.28 1.41 -19.56
C PRO A 153 -0.60 0.15 -20.10
N LEU A 154 0.71 -0.02 -19.85
CA LEU A 154 1.49 -1.17 -20.29
C LEU A 154 2.07 -1.96 -19.10
N SER A 155 2.23 -3.28 -19.26
CA SER A 155 2.96 -4.11 -18.28
C SER A 155 4.46 -4.04 -18.52
N ALA A 156 5.27 -4.35 -17.49
CA ALA A 156 6.71 -4.45 -17.63
C ALA A 156 7.11 -5.45 -18.73
N SER A 157 6.41 -6.57 -18.86
CA SER A 157 6.68 -7.56 -19.93
C SER A 157 6.32 -7.05 -21.33
N ALA A 158 5.29 -6.22 -21.47
CA ALA A 158 4.97 -5.59 -22.75
C ALA A 158 6.04 -4.57 -23.15
N LEU A 159 6.49 -3.76 -22.19
CA LEU A 159 7.58 -2.80 -22.38
C LEU A 159 8.91 -3.48 -22.72
N ALA A 160 9.24 -4.59 -22.06
CA ALA A 160 10.45 -5.38 -22.37
C ALA A 160 10.44 -5.90 -23.81
N ARG A 161 9.28 -6.38 -24.29
CA ARG A 161 9.14 -6.79 -25.70
C ARG A 161 9.27 -5.62 -26.67
N ALA A 162 8.65 -4.49 -26.35
CA ALA A 162 8.67 -3.31 -27.23
C ALA A 162 10.07 -2.68 -27.31
N SER A 163 10.78 -2.58 -26.19
CA SER A 163 12.14 -2.04 -26.12
C SER A 163 13.22 -3.03 -26.56
N LYS A 164 12.90 -4.33 -26.65
CA LYS A 164 13.86 -5.44 -26.89
C LYS A 164 14.93 -5.55 -25.80
N LEU A 165 14.61 -5.13 -24.58
CA LEU A 165 15.51 -5.16 -23.43
C LEU A 165 15.13 -6.30 -22.48
N PRO A 166 16.07 -6.78 -21.66
CA PRO A 166 15.79 -7.71 -20.58
C PRO A 166 14.73 -7.17 -19.63
N ILE A 167 13.81 -8.02 -19.20
CA ILE A 167 12.71 -7.63 -18.31
C ILE A 167 13.22 -6.94 -17.03
N ARG A 168 14.35 -7.38 -16.47
CA ARG A 168 14.93 -6.81 -15.26
C ARG A 168 15.38 -5.36 -15.44
N GLU A 169 16.03 -5.05 -16.57
CA GLU A 169 16.42 -3.67 -16.87
C GLU A 169 15.20 -2.75 -16.99
N VAL A 170 14.14 -3.23 -17.63
CA VAL A 170 12.88 -2.48 -17.73
C VAL A 170 12.24 -2.29 -16.36
N GLU A 171 12.22 -3.31 -15.51
CA GLU A 171 11.70 -3.22 -14.15
C GLU A 171 12.51 -2.23 -13.30
N ASP A 172 13.84 -2.21 -13.42
CA ASP A 172 14.72 -1.26 -12.72
C ASP A 172 14.44 0.18 -13.20
N GLY A 173 14.29 0.40 -14.50
CA GLY A 173 13.93 1.70 -15.06
C GLY A 173 12.55 2.17 -14.60
N LEU A 174 11.55 1.28 -14.60
CA LEU A 174 10.21 1.57 -14.09
C LEU A 174 10.22 1.91 -12.60
N ALA A 175 11.05 1.23 -11.80
CA ALA A 175 11.16 1.50 -10.37
C ALA A 175 11.68 2.92 -10.11
N VAL A 176 12.69 3.36 -10.87
CA VAL A 176 13.21 4.74 -10.79
C VAL A 176 12.15 5.76 -11.22
N LEU A 177 11.48 5.55 -12.35
CA LEU A 177 10.42 6.44 -12.83
C LEU A 177 9.24 6.53 -11.86
N LEU A 178 8.88 5.41 -11.25
CA LEU A 178 7.83 5.36 -10.23
C LEU A 178 8.25 6.10 -8.95
N HIS A 179 9.50 5.91 -8.50
CA HIS A 179 10.07 6.61 -7.35
C HIS A 179 10.09 8.13 -7.55
N TRP A 180 10.38 8.60 -8.77
CA TRP A 180 10.36 10.02 -9.12
C TRP A 180 8.95 10.57 -9.40
N GLY A 181 7.92 9.74 -9.31
CA GLY A 181 6.54 10.16 -9.57
C GLY A 181 6.29 10.53 -11.05
N GLN A 182 7.06 10.00 -11.99
CA GLN A 182 6.87 10.25 -13.43
C GLN A 182 5.90 9.26 -14.07
N ILE A 183 5.64 8.15 -13.41
CA ILE A 183 4.66 7.15 -13.82
C ILE A 183 3.75 6.76 -12.67
N HIS A 184 2.56 6.27 -13.00
CA HIS A 184 1.64 5.65 -12.06
C HIS A 184 1.58 4.14 -12.28
N ALA A 185 1.48 3.37 -11.16
CA ALA A 185 1.30 1.93 -11.19
C ALA A 185 -0.11 1.58 -10.72
N SER A 186 -0.87 0.92 -11.58
CA SER A 186 -2.25 0.47 -11.31
C SER A 186 -2.34 -1.04 -11.31
N PRO A 187 -3.03 -1.66 -10.33
CA PRO A 187 -3.27 -3.09 -10.32
C PRO A 187 -4.32 -3.45 -11.37
N VAL A 188 -4.13 -4.62 -11.97
CA VAL A 188 -5.11 -5.25 -12.87
C VAL A 188 -5.24 -6.72 -12.48
N GLU A 189 -6.22 -7.43 -13.04
CA GLU A 189 -6.46 -8.85 -12.75
C GLU A 189 -5.20 -9.72 -12.87
N GLN A 190 -4.34 -9.44 -13.86
CA GLN A 190 -3.09 -10.17 -14.10
C GLN A 190 -1.83 -9.33 -13.83
N GLY A 191 -1.76 -8.67 -12.67
CA GLY A 191 -0.55 -7.96 -12.24
C GLY A 191 -0.67 -6.43 -12.25
N TRP A 192 0.30 -5.74 -12.83
CA TRP A 192 0.42 -4.28 -12.77
C TRP A 192 0.56 -3.66 -14.15
N ARG A 193 0.02 -2.46 -14.31
CA ARG A 193 0.19 -1.60 -15.49
C ARG A 193 0.79 -0.27 -15.07
N TYR A 194 1.57 0.29 -15.96
CA TYR A 194 2.28 1.55 -15.77
C TYR A 194 1.80 2.56 -16.80
N THR A 195 1.55 3.79 -16.36
CA THR A 195 1.07 4.91 -17.18
C THR A 195 1.94 6.11 -16.88
N ALA A 196 2.36 6.87 -17.89
CA ALA A 196 3.08 8.13 -17.70
C ALA A 196 2.12 9.16 -17.04
N LEU A 197 2.68 9.99 -16.17
CA LEU A 197 1.99 11.18 -15.65
C LEU A 197 2.35 12.36 -16.55
N GLU A 198 1.39 13.26 -16.78
CA GLU A 198 1.55 14.50 -17.56
C GLU A 198 2.41 15.52 -16.81
#